data_2ffbe01e68043cd3c231c34ec27ae02b
#
_entry.id   2ffbe01e68043cd3c231c34ec27ae02b
#
_cell.length_a   1.000
_cell.length_b   1.000
_cell.length_c   1.000
_cell.angle_alpha   90.00
_cell.angle_beta   90.00
_cell.angle_gamma   90.00
#
_symmetry.space_group_name_H-M   'P 1'
#
loop_
_entity.id
_entity.type
_entity.pdbx_description
1 polymer ?
#
loop_
_entity_poly.entity_id
_entity_poly.type
_entity_poly.pdbx_seq_one_letter_code
_entity_poly.pdbx_strand_id
1 'polypeptide(L)'
;AVEPLLRRDQPFHFASLSARVGSIGDNRSGGWYGYRAAKAAQNQLLRCLSIEWTRRWPLATVSLFHPGTTDTALSKPFHGFVPPEQLFPPQRSADHLVDLLLQQTPEQSGQFLAWDGQVIPW
;
A
#
# COMPACT_ATOMS: atom_id res chain seq x y z
N ALA A 1 -9.94 -13.10 9.73
CA ALA A 1 -10.39 -12.80 11.08
C ALA A 1 -11.15 -11.47 11.25
N VAL A 2 -11.02 -10.48 10.34
CA VAL A 2 -11.75 -9.19 10.45
C VAL A 2 -13.18 -9.24 9.85
N GLU A 3 -13.45 -10.12 8.92
CA GLU A 3 -14.77 -10.21 8.23
C GLU A 3 -15.98 -10.25 9.15
N PRO A 4 -15.97 -10.97 10.30
CA PRO A 4 -17.11 -10.96 11.23
C PRO A 4 -17.42 -9.59 11.83
N LEU A 5 -16.49 -8.64 11.76
CA LEU A 5 -16.66 -7.27 12.25
C LEU A 5 -17.24 -6.33 11.18
N LEU A 6 -17.26 -6.76 9.91
CA LEU A 6 -17.68 -5.91 8.80
C LEU A 6 -19.21 -5.87 8.71
N ARG A 7 -19.75 -4.69 8.50
CA ARG A 7 -21.17 -4.42 8.28
C ARG A 7 -21.38 -3.88 6.88
N ARG A 8 -22.44 -4.32 6.22
CA ARG A 8 -22.75 -3.89 4.85
C ARG A 8 -23.21 -2.44 4.77
N ASP A 9 -23.74 -1.92 5.85
CA ASP A 9 -24.32 -0.59 6.00
C ASP A 9 -23.33 0.45 6.56
N GLN A 10 -22.07 0.07 6.79
CA GLN A 10 -21.07 0.96 7.36
C GLN A 10 -19.80 0.99 6.50
N PRO A 11 -19.21 2.17 6.27
CA PRO A 11 -17.90 2.29 5.64
C PRO A 11 -16.82 1.59 6.48
N PHE A 12 -15.91 0.92 5.80
CA PHE A 12 -14.77 0.28 6.41
C PHE A 12 -13.53 0.42 5.50
N HIS A 13 -12.43 0.86 6.09
CA HIS A 13 -11.16 1.00 5.37
C HIS A 13 -10.16 -0.04 5.88
N PHE A 14 -9.60 -0.80 4.96
CA PHE A 14 -8.47 -1.71 5.19
C PHE A 14 -7.28 -1.25 4.37
N ALA A 15 -6.24 -0.79 5.04
CA ALA A 15 -5.01 -0.38 4.39
C ALA A 15 -3.87 -1.35 4.72
N SER A 16 -3.03 -1.62 3.74
CA SER A 16 -1.84 -2.45 3.91
C SER A 16 -0.61 -1.74 3.36
N LEU A 17 0.48 -1.75 4.15
CA LEU A 17 1.75 -1.18 3.73
C LEU A 17 2.49 -2.16 2.82
N SER A 18 2.53 -1.81 1.55
CA SER A 18 3.34 -2.50 0.54
C SER A 18 4.63 -1.71 0.28
N ALA A 19 5.26 -1.95 -0.84
CA ALA A 19 6.43 -1.20 -1.29
C ALA A 19 6.44 -1.14 -2.82
N ARG A 20 6.91 -0.02 -3.38
CA ARG A 20 7.04 0.19 -4.83
C ARG A 20 7.81 -0.94 -5.53
N VAL A 21 8.78 -1.53 -4.85
CA VAL A 21 9.56 -2.68 -5.37
C VAL A 21 8.70 -3.93 -5.64
N GLY A 22 7.47 -4.00 -5.10
CA GLY A 22 6.50 -5.06 -5.43
C GLY A 22 5.79 -4.86 -6.77
N SER A 23 5.94 -3.70 -7.41
CA SER A 23 5.43 -3.47 -8.75
C SER A 23 6.31 -4.17 -9.78
N ILE A 24 5.70 -5.03 -10.60
CA ILE A 24 6.37 -5.69 -11.73
C ILE A 24 6.53 -4.68 -12.87
N GLY A 25 5.49 -3.89 -13.14
CA GLY A 25 5.47 -2.89 -14.21
C GLY A 25 6.45 -1.73 -14.00
N ASP A 26 6.74 -1.37 -12.75
CA ASP A 26 7.65 -0.28 -12.39
C ASP A 26 9.11 -0.74 -12.19
N ASN A 27 9.39 -2.04 -12.30
CA ASN A 27 10.72 -2.58 -12.07
C ASN A 27 11.66 -2.27 -13.25
N ARG A 28 12.60 -1.34 -13.04
CA ARG A 28 13.64 -0.95 -14.02
C ARG A 28 15.05 -1.36 -13.58
N SER A 29 15.25 -1.66 -12.31
CA SER A 29 16.59 -1.88 -11.73
C SER A 29 16.90 -3.35 -11.42
N GLY A 30 15.91 -4.21 -11.33
CA GLY A 30 16.10 -5.59 -10.87
C GLY A 30 16.58 -5.65 -9.41
N GLY A 31 17.24 -6.76 -9.04
CA GLY A 31 17.72 -6.98 -7.68
C GLY A 31 16.60 -7.25 -6.66
N TRP A 32 16.98 -7.51 -5.42
CA TRP A 32 16.09 -7.76 -4.27
C TRP A 32 14.99 -8.79 -4.53
N TYR A 33 15.31 -9.86 -5.22
CA TYR A 33 14.37 -10.87 -5.72
C TYR A 33 13.34 -11.31 -4.68
N GLY A 34 13.79 -11.74 -3.49
CA GLY A 34 12.90 -12.20 -2.43
C GLY A 34 11.96 -11.11 -1.92
N TYR A 35 12.45 -9.90 -1.71
CA TYR A 35 11.65 -8.78 -1.23
C TYR A 35 10.62 -8.33 -2.29
N ARG A 36 11.04 -8.22 -3.55
CA ARG A 36 10.13 -7.93 -4.66
C ARG A 36 9.04 -8.98 -4.80
N ALA A 37 9.42 -10.27 -4.78
CA ALA A 37 8.47 -11.37 -4.88
C ALA A 37 7.46 -11.36 -3.72
N ALA A 38 7.91 -11.15 -2.50
CA ALA A 38 7.05 -11.07 -1.32
C ALA A 38 6.04 -9.92 -1.42
N LYS A 39 6.49 -8.73 -1.85
CA LYS A 39 5.62 -7.55 -2.00
C LYS A 39 4.68 -7.66 -3.19
N ALA A 40 5.10 -8.28 -4.29
CA ALA A 40 4.21 -8.60 -5.42
C ALA A 40 3.13 -9.61 -5.01
N ALA A 41 3.49 -10.64 -4.25
CA ALA A 41 2.52 -11.59 -3.70
C ALA A 41 1.51 -10.91 -2.76
N GLN A 42 1.97 -10.03 -1.86
CA GLN A 42 1.11 -9.22 -1.00
C GLN A 42 0.14 -8.38 -1.84
N ASN A 43 0.63 -7.71 -2.87
CA ASN A 43 -0.18 -6.90 -3.79
C ASN A 43 -1.27 -7.75 -4.44
N GLN A 44 -0.93 -8.92 -4.98
CA GLN A 44 -1.90 -9.82 -5.61
C GLN A 44 -2.97 -10.29 -4.63
N LEU A 45 -2.59 -10.72 -3.42
CA LEU A 45 -3.53 -11.19 -2.40
C LEU A 45 -4.55 -10.09 -2.04
N LEU A 46 -4.08 -8.87 -1.85
CA LEU A 46 -4.95 -7.75 -1.48
C LEU A 46 -5.79 -7.25 -2.66
N ARG A 47 -5.30 -7.39 -3.88
CA ARG A 47 -6.13 -7.16 -5.09
C ARG A 47 -7.29 -8.16 -5.16
N CYS A 48 -7.05 -9.44 -4.90
CA CYS A 48 -8.11 -10.44 -4.80
C CYS A 48 -9.11 -10.08 -3.70
N LEU A 49 -8.62 -9.74 -2.51
CA LEU A 49 -9.46 -9.33 -1.39
C LEU A 49 -10.36 -8.14 -1.74
N SER A 50 -9.83 -7.12 -2.40
CA SER A 50 -10.59 -5.95 -2.81
C SER A 50 -11.77 -6.32 -3.74
N ILE A 51 -11.54 -7.20 -4.70
CA ILE A 51 -12.55 -7.67 -5.65
C ILE A 51 -13.65 -8.47 -4.92
N GLU A 52 -13.26 -9.34 -3.99
CA GLU A 52 -14.20 -10.12 -3.20
C GLU A 52 -15.05 -9.24 -2.28
N TRP A 53 -14.41 -8.28 -1.63
CA TRP A 53 -15.08 -7.37 -0.69
C TRP A 53 -16.02 -6.40 -1.39
N THR A 54 -15.72 -5.91 -2.57
CA THR A 54 -16.64 -5.09 -3.37
C THR A 54 -18.00 -5.78 -3.56
N ARG A 55 -18.04 -7.11 -3.68
CA ARG A 55 -19.28 -7.87 -3.84
C ARG A 55 -20.01 -8.11 -2.52
N ARG A 56 -19.27 -8.32 -1.42
CA ARG A 56 -19.83 -8.70 -0.12
C ARG A 56 -20.11 -7.49 0.77
N TRP A 57 -19.25 -6.48 0.74
CA TRP A 57 -19.31 -5.25 1.52
C TRP A 57 -19.05 -4.03 0.63
N PRO A 58 -20.11 -3.51 -0.04
CA PRO A 58 -19.95 -2.46 -1.06
C PRO A 58 -19.34 -1.14 -0.54
N LEU A 59 -19.40 -0.90 0.77
CA LEU A 59 -18.82 0.28 1.41
C LEU A 59 -17.39 0.04 1.96
N ALA A 60 -16.84 -1.18 1.78
CA ALA A 60 -15.49 -1.48 2.20
C ALA A 60 -14.47 -1.02 1.14
N THR A 61 -13.40 -0.43 1.61
CA THR A 61 -12.27 -0.01 0.77
C THR A 61 -11.01 -0.76 1.18
N VAL A 62 -10.32 -1.37 0.23
CA VAL A 62 -9.02 -2.01 0.42
C VAL A 62 -7.98 -1.18 -0.32
N SER A 63 -6.97 -0.67 0.38
CA SER A 63 -5.91 0.16 -0.19
C SER A 63 -4.54 -0.42 0.08
N LEU A 64 -3.66 -0.36 -0.91
CA LEU A 64 -2.26 -0.74 -0.79
C LEU A 64 -1.42 0.53 -0.91
N PHE A 65 -0.58 0.78 0.09
CA PHE A 65 0.22 1.99 0.14
C PHE A 65 1.72 1.68 0.10
N HIS A 66 2.44 2.42 -0.74
CA HIS A 66 3.88 2.60 -0.62
C HIS A 66 4.15 3.87 0.18
N PRO A 67 4.72 3.77 1.39
CA PRO A 67 4.89 4.92 2.30
C PRO A 67 6.03 5.87 1.91
N GLY A 68 6.69 5.64 0.79
CA GLY A 68 8.01 6.21 0.53
C GLY A 68 9.09 5.44 1.30
N THR A 69 10.33 5.88 1.24
CA THR A 69 11.38 5.32 2.10
C THR A 69 11.32 6.02 3.45
N THR A 70 10.86 5.29 4.45
CA THR A 70 10.71 5.81 5.81
C THR A 70 11.93 5.43 6.63
N ASP A 71 12.50 6.37 7.39
CA ASP A 71 13.64 6.14 8.27
C ASP A 71 13.26 5.23 9.45
N THR A 72 13.53 3.95 9.28
CA THR A 72 13.24 2.89 10.25
C THR A 72 14.36 1.85 10.24
N ALA A 73 14.41 1.00 11.24
CA ALA A 73 15.35 -0.11 11.29
C ALA A 73 15.22 -1.04 10.06
N LEU A 74 14.00 -1.21 9.54
CA LEU A 74 13.73 -2.04 8.36
C LEU A 74 14.35 -1.45 7.08
N SER A 75 14.29 -0.15 6.90
CA SER A 75 14.78 0.53 5.69
C SER A 75 16.26 0.86 5.72
N LYS A 76 16.89 0.80 6.90
CA LYS A 76 18.28 1.19 7.12
C LYS A 76 19.30 0.64 6.10
N PRO A 77 19.21 -0.65 5.67
CA PRO A 77 20.11 -1.19 4.64
C PRO A 77 20.00 -0.50 3.26
N PHE A 78 18.90 0.23 3.02
CA PHE A 78 18.59 0.85 1.73
C PHE A 78 18.87 2.35 1.70
N HIS A 79 19.17 2.99 2.85
CA HIS A 79 19.36 4.45 2.94
C HIS A 79 20.44 4.98 2.00
N GLY A 80 21.50 4.20 1.76
CA GLY A 80 22.58 4.60 0.84
C GLY A 80 22.15 4.76 -0.63
N PHE A 81 20.96 4.30 -0.99
CA PHE A 81 20.41 4.38 -2.35
C PHE A 81 19.28 5.42 -2.46
N VAL A 82 18.99 6.14 -1.38
CA VAL A 82 17.86 7.08 -1.30
C VAL A 82 18.41 8.48 -1.08
N PRO A 83 18.03 9.46 -1.92
CA PRO A 83 18.36 10.85 -1.66
C PRO A 83 17.85 11.29 -0.28
N PRO A 84 18.61 12.08 0.50
CA PRO A 84 18.23 12.46 1.86
C PRO A 84 16.84 13.10 1.96
N GLU A 85 16.45 13.87 0.96
CA GLU A 85 15.13 14.53 0.89
C GLU A 85 13.97 13.55 0.65
N GLN A 86 14.26 12.33 0.20
CA GLN A 86 13.28 11.24 -0.03
C GLN A 86 13.28 10.21 1.12
N LEU A 87 14.13 10.39 2.13
CA LEU A 87 14.10 9.61 3.35
C LEU A 87 13.20 10.31 4.38
N PHE A 88 12.00 9.79 4.57
CA PHE A 88 10.99 10.44 5.40
C PHE A 88 11.11 10.04 6.86
N PRO A 89 11.00 11.00 7.80
CA PRO A 89 10.75 10.67 9.20
C PRO A 89 9.45 9.84 9.32
N PRO A 90 9.36 8.88 10.27
CA PRO A 90 8.18 8.04 10.44
C PRO A 90 6.86 8.82 10.57
N GLN A 91 6.89 9.95 11.29
CA GLN A 91 5.71 10.80 11.46
C GLN A 91 5.21 11.33 10.12
N ARG A 92 6.08 11.85 9.27
CA ARG A 92 5.71 12.35 7.95
C ARG A 92 5.09 11.27 7.07
N SER A 93 5.66 10.05 7.09
CA SER A 93 5.08 8.93 6.35
C SER A 93 3.70 8.57 6.88
N ALA A 94 3.52 8.57 8.19
CA ALA A 94 2.22 8.29 8.82
C ALA A 94 1.16 9.34 8.44
N ASP A 95 1.51 10.62 8.49
CA ASP A 95 0.61 11.72 8.13
C ASP A 95 0.12 11.57 6.68
N HIS A 96 1.05 11.35 5.73
CA HIS A 96 0.70 11.13 4.32
C HIS A 96 -0.25 9.94 4.14
N LEU A 97 0.00 8.82 4.84
CA LEU A 97 -0.81 7.61 4.71
C LEU A 97 -2.20 7.78 5.32
N VAL A 98 -2.32 8.49 6.43
CA VAL A 98 -3.62 8.79 7.05
C VAL A 98 -4.43 9.71 6.14
N ASP A 99 -3.83 10.76 5.60
CA ASP A 99 -4.49 11.66 4.66
C ASP A 99 -5.00 10.92 3.43
N LEU A 100 -4.18 10.05 2.83
CA LEU A 100 -4.60 9.21 1.71
C LEU A 100 -5.73 8.26 2.08
N LEU A 101 -5.66 7.62 3.25
CA LEU A 101 -6.66 6.67 3.71
C LEU A 101 -8.03 7.35 3.87
N LEU A 102 -8.05 8.55 4.45
CA LEU A 102 -9.28 9.31 4.67
C LEU A 102 -9.92 9.81 3.38
N GLN A 103 -9.15 9.94 2.30
CA GLN A 103 -9.64 10.35 0.98
C GLN A 103 -10.12 9.18 0.12
N GLN A 104 -9.81 7.94 0.49
CA GLN A 104 -10.19 6.77 -0.31
C GLN A 104 -11.68 6.52 -0.29
N THR A 105 -12.22 6.15 -1.45
CA THR A 105 -13.63 5.77 -1.63
C THR A 105 -13.75 4.31 -2.06
N PRO A 106 -14.94 3.69 -1.92
CA PRO A 106 -15.15 2.31 -2.38
C PRO A 106 -14.82 2.07 -3.86
N GLU A 107 -15.01 3.07 -4.73
CA GLU A 107 -14.68 3.00 -6.16
C GLU A 107 -13.18 2.88 -6.41
N GLN A 108 -12.36 3.35 -5.47
CA GLN A 108 -10.90 3.26 -5.53
C GLN A 108 -10.35 2.00 -4.87
N SER A 109 -11.25 1.13 -4.35
CA SER A 109 -10.83 -0.12 -3.69
C SER A 109 -9.96 -0.99 -4.60
N GLY A 110 -8.86 -1.47 -4.05
CA GLY A 110 -7.88 -2.30 -4.77
C GLY A 110 -6.84 -1.51 -5.56
N GLN A 111 -6.69 -0.21 -5.32
CA GLN A 111 -5.58 0.56 -5.90
C GLN A 111 -4.29 0.40 -5.10
N PHE A 112 -3.17 0.45 -5.82
CA PHE A 112 -1.84 0.52 -5.23
C PHE A 112 -1.30 1.95 -5.41
N LEU A 113 -1.13 2.67 -4.29
CA LEU A 113 -0.83 4.09 -4.28
C LEU A 113 0.52 4.38 -3.61
N ALA A 114 1.24 5.35 -4.16
CA ALA A 114 2.37 5.96 -3.49
C ALA A 114 1.90 6.96 -2.43
N TRP A 115 2.80 7.35 -1.54
CA TRP A 115 2.58 8.31 -0.47
C TRP A 115 2.04 9.69 -0.94
N ASP A 116 2.26 10.04 -2.19
CA ASP A 116 1.79 11.27 -2.84
C ASP A 116 0.47 11.10 -3.61
N GLY A 117 -0.18 9.94 -3.47
CA GLY A 117 -1.45 9.61 -4.12
C GLY A 117 -1.34 9.13 -5.56
N GLN A 118 -0.14 9.06 -6.13
CA GLN A 118 0.05 8.53 -7.48
C GLN A 118 -0.21 7.01 -7.52
N VAL A 119 -0.92 6.56 -8.55
CA VAL A 119 -1.14 5.12 -8.79
C VAL A 119 0.17 4.48 -9.23
N ILE A 120 0.56 3.42 -8.55
CA ILE A 120 1.70 2.58 -8.94
C ILE A 120 1.17 1.42 -9.80
N PRO A 121 1.76 1.13 -10.97
CA PRO A 121 1.37 -0.04 -11.76
C PRO A 121 1.67 -1.33 -10.98
N TRP A 122 0.89 -2.37 -11.31
CA TRP A 122 1.10 -3.71 -10.71
C TRP A 122 2.39 -4.40 -11.18
#